data_d687a1ff0952c29ddbf83efbfd9f54dd
#
_entry.id   d687a1ff0952c29ddbf83efbfd9f54dd
#
_cell.length_a   1.000
_cell.length_b   1.000
_cell.length_c   1.000
_cell.angle_alpha   90.00
_cell.angle_beta   90.00
_cell.angle_gamma   90.00
#
_symmetry.space_group_name_H-M   'P 1'
#
loop_
_entity.id
_entity.type
_entity.pdbx_description
1 polymer ?
#
loop_
_entity_poly.entity_id
_entity_poly.type
_entity_poly.pdbx_seq_one_letter_code
_entity_poly.pdbx_strand_id
1 'polypeptide(L)'
;MRSMANLDYTYIIQELKPLEGKRLDKFYELRPGVFRMKIGSDSVLIELGKRLHITRLLEEAPEPTGFVMKARKELGGRKLREVRQRGRDRIIIFDFGGMELVAEMFGAGNLVLVGDGKIIAVYEKKEWKGRVLKPGGEYSFPPSEERELDYILDNLDEKPIAAELVPLNIGINYVKKILADAGVEESKKGSGLTAAEKRRIADAYVRRMDSLKPSVVLKDGEPADYSLFGEGEEWESLSSALDECFGVAEEESPELKKLEETLAKQEERLRGLESEEKEAKRKGGIIFEKYAEVEEILSAYKKGGLAEIERIAKEKGWKLDKKKKELEIEL
;
A
#
# COMPACT_ATOMS: atom_id res chain seq x y z
N MET A 1 -2.38 -13.47 -11.26
CA MET A 1 -3.71 -13.09 -10.69
C MET A 1 -3.76 -11.57 -10.50
N ARG A 2 -4.84 -10.88 -10.95
CA ARG A 2 -4.99 -9.42 -10.79
C ARG A 2 -5.37 -9.03 -9.36
N SER A 3 -5.09 -7.78 -8.98
CA SER A 3 -5.66 -7.18 -7.77
C SER A 3 -7.14 -6.81 -8.00
N MET A 4 -7.91 -6.75 -6.91
CA MET A 4 -9.31 -6.32 -6.93
C MET A 4 -9.43 -4.89 -7.49
N ALA A 5 -10.35 -4.74 -8.42
CA ALA A 5 -10.74 -3.45 -8.98
C ALA A 5 -11.83 -2.77 -8.11
N ASN A 6 -12.11 -1.53 -8.39
CA ASN A 6 -13.11 -0.75 -7.65
C ASN A 6 -14.50 -1.44 -7.60
N LEU A 7 -14.94 -2.00 -8.76
CA LEU A 7 -16.22 -2.73 -8.85
C LEU A 7 -16.23 -3.99 -7.99
N ASP A 8 -15.09 -4.69 -7.89
CA ASP A 8 -14.99 -5.88 -7.04
C ASP A 8 -15.23 -5.51 -5.57
N TYR A 9 -14.73 -4.36 -5.11
CA TYR A 9 -15.01 -3.85 -3.76
C TYR A 9 -16.47 -3.44 -3.59
N THR A 10 -17.08 -2.82 -4.59
CA THR A 10 -18.52 -2.49 -4.56
C THR A 10 -19.37 -3.75 -4.39
N TYR A 11 -19.00 -4.82 -5.07
CA TYR A 11 -19.70 -6.10 -4.96
C TYR A 11 -19.45 -6.78 -3.61
N ILE A 12 -18.19 -6.84 -3.16
CA ILE A 12 -17.82 -7.53 -1.93
C ILE A 12 -18.46 -6.90 -0.68
N ILE A 13 -18.74 -5.59 -0.68
CA ILE A 13 -19.46 -4.94 0.41
C ILE A 13 -20.80 -5.62 0.69
N GLN A 14 -21.51 -6.08 -0.33
CA GLN A 14 -22.79 -6.77 -0.14
C GLN A 14 -22.59 -8.11 0.58
N GLU A 15 -21.49 -8.81 0.31
CA GLU A 15 -21.15 -10.06 1.01
C GLU A 15 -20.67 -9.81 2.45
N LEU A 16 -20.09 -8.64 2.74
CA LEU A 16 -19.64 -8.26 4.07
C LEU A 16 -20.78 -7.74 4.97
N LYS A 17 -21.87 -7.22 4.41
CA LYS A 17 -23.00 -6.69 5.19
C LYS A 17 -23.59 -7.65 6.23
N PRO A 18 -23.71 -8.98 6.00
CA PRO A 18 -24.14 -9.93 7.01
C PRO A 18 -23.26 -10.01 8.26
N LEU A 19 -22.08 -9.40 8.25
CA LEU A 19 -21.20 -9.28 9.42
C LEU A 19 -21.62 -8.13 10.35
N GLU A 20 -22.42 -7.18 9.89
CA GLU A 20 -22.91 -6.08 10.69
C GLU A 20 -23.71 -6.61 11.89
N GLY A 21 -23.50 -6.00 13.04
CA GLY A 21 -24.04 -6.45 14.32
C GLY A 21 -23.22 -7.51 15.04
N LYS A 22 -22.35 -8.25 14.34
CA LYS A 22 -21.43 -9.25 14.93
C LYS A 22 -20.24 -8.55 15.60
N ARG A 23 -19.56 -9.25 16.52
CA ARG A 23 -18.41 -8.74 17.25
C ARG A 23 -17.10 -9.08 16.54
N LEU A 24 -16.11 -8.18 16.63
CA LEU A 24 -14.74 -8.50 16.31
C LEU A 24 -14.13 -9.35 17.45
N ASP A 25 -13.93 -10.63 17.19
CA ASP A 25 -13.38 -11.55 18.17
C ASP A 25 -11.85 -11.53 18.19
N LYS A 26 -11.25 -11.53 16.99
CA LYS A 26 -9.79 -11.58 16.85
C LYS A 26 -9.33 -10.80 15.62
N PHE A 27 -8.11 -10.24 15.72
CA PHE A 27 -7.41 -9.55 14.65
C PHE A 27 -5.99 -10.08 14.57
N TYR A 28 -5.53 -10.43 13.36
CA TYR A 28 -4.22 -11.02 13.13
C TYR A 28 -3.52 -10.34 11.95
N GLU A 29 -2.19 -10.32 11.98
CA GLU A 29 -1.35 -10.18 10.80
C GLU A 29 -0.75 -11.56 10.53
N LEU A 30 -1.03 -12.12 9.36
CA LEU A 30 -0.59 -13.46 8.96
C LEU A 30 0.84 -13.41 8.40
N ARG A 31 1.12 -12.40 7.62
CA ARG A 31 2.41 -12.01 7.05
C ARG A 31 2.39 -10.52 6.72
N PRO A 32 3.53 -9.86 6.41
CA PRO A 32 3.54 -8.42 6.14
C PRO A 32 2.47 -8.00 5.11
N GLY A 33 1.60 -7.07 5.53
CA GLY A 33 0.52 -6.56 4.69
C GLY A 33 -0.68 -7.48 4.51
N VAL A 34 -0.74 -8.63 5.17
CA VAL A 34 -1.86 -9.58 5.11
C VAL A 34 -2.49 -9.75 6.48
N PHE A 35 -3.74 -9.36 6.60
CA PHE A 35 -4.47 -9.36 7.87
C PHE A 35 -5.70 -10.25 7.80
N ARG A 36 -6.09 -10.77 8.96
CA ARG A 36 -7.34 -11.51 9.12
C ARG A 36 -8.11 -11.00 10.34
N MET A 37 -9.37 -10.64 10.12
CA MET A 37 -10.33 -10.29 11.17
C MET A 37 -11.31 -11.43 11.35
N LYS A 38 -11.46 -11.95 12.58
CA LYS A 38 -12.57 -12.85 12.92
C LYS A 38 -13.73 -12.03 13.47
N ILE A 39 -14.85 -12.01 12.75
CA ILE A 39 -16.06 -11.28 13.08
C ILE A 39 -17.21 -12.30 13.23
N GLY A 40 -17.56 -12.63 14.45
CA GLY A 40 -18.46 -13.75 14.75
C GLY A 40 -17.89 -15.08 14.24
N SER A 41 -18.63 -15.83 13.41
CA SER A 41 -18.17 -17.08 12.80
C SER A 41 -17.23 -16.88 11.60
N ASP A 42 -17.25 -15.71 10.98
CA ASP A 42 -16.62 -15.48 9.69
C ASP A 42 -15.24 -14.85 9.83
N SER A 43 -14.40 -15.09 8.84
CA SER A 43 -13.06 -14.51 8.74
C SER A 43 -12.99 -13.61 7.52
N VAL A 44 -12.55 -12.35 7.70
CA VAL A 44 -12.29 -11.40 6.61
C VAL A 44 -10.80 -11.32 6.40
N LEU A 45 -10.34 -11.65 5.21
CA LEU A 45 -8.95 -11.47 4.77
C LEU A 45 -8.80 -10.07 4.18
N ILE A 46 -7.70 -9.40 4.52
CA ILE A 46 -7.26 -8.13 3.94
C ILE A 46 -5.82 -8.30 3.51
N GLU A 47 -5.56 -8.47 2.22
CA GLU A 47 -4.24 -8.44 1.62
C GLU A 47 -4.06 -7.08 0.95
N LEU A 48 -3.27 -6.21 1.59
CA LEU A 48 -3.14 -4.80 1.21
C LEU A 48 -2.74 -4.62 -0.25
N GLY A 49 -3.45 -3.74 -0.94
CA GLY A 49 -3.24 -3.47 -2.38
C GLY A 49 -3.69 -4.59 -3.32
N LYS A 50 -4.16 -5.71 -2.81
CA LYS A 50 -4.49 -6.89 -3.62
C LYS A 50 -5.95 -7.32 -3.50
N ARG A 51 -6.42 -7.74 -2.32
CA ARG A 51 -7.77 -8.29 -2.11
C ARG A 51 -8.30 -8.08 -0.69
N LEU A 52 -9.61 -8.04 -0.57
CA LEU A 52 -10.34 -8.03 0.70
C LEU A 52 -11.65 -8.78 0.51
N HIS A 53 -11.89 -9.87 1.26
CA HIS A 53 -13.08 -10.72 1.14
C HIS A 53 -13.27 -11.61 2.37
N ILE A 54 -14.42 -12.27 2.47
CA ILE A 54 -14.62 -13.34 3.45
C ILE A 54 -13.85 -14.57 2.98
N THR A 55 -13.03 -15.15 3.87
CA THR A 55 -12.23 -16.33 3.54
C THR A 55 -12.56 -17.53 4.41
N ARG A 56 -12.53 -18.70 3.82
CA ARG A 56 -12.57 -19.99 4.52
C ARG A 56 -11.16 -20.57 4.74
N LEU A 57 -10.14 -19.97 4.14
CA LEU A 57 -8.76 -20.38 4.28
C LEU A 57 -8.19 -19.81 5.57
N LEU A 58 -7.83 -20.68 6.50
CA LEU A 58 -7.35 -20.31 7.82
C LEU A 58 -5.86 -20.66 7.94
N GLU A 59 -5.02 -19.64 7.91
CA GLU A 59 -3.58 -19.74 8.15
C GLU A 59 -3.28 -19.49 9.64
N GLU A 60 -2.19 -20.10 10.14
CA GLU A 60 -1.65 -19.77 11.46
C GLU A 60 -1.07 -18.35 11.46
N ALA A 61 -1.26 -17.65 12.57
CA ALA A 61 -0.76 -16.30 12.72
C ALA A 61 0.49 -16.28 13.61
N PRO A 62 1.54 -15.54 13.21
CA PRO A 62 2.71 -15.33 14.05
C PRO A 62 2.38 -14.46 15.26
N GLU A 63 3.40 -14.16 16.06
CA GLU A 63 3.28 -13.22 17.18
C GLU A 63 2.77 -11.86 16.71
N PRO A 64 1.86 -11.21 17.47
CA PRO A 64 1.19 -10.00 17.05
C PRO A 64 2.14 -8.80 16.99
N THR A 65 2.11 -8.06 15.89
CA THR A 65 2.82 -6.80 15.73
C THR A 65 2.23 -5.67 16.59
N GLY A 66 2.97 -4.57 16.73
CA GLY A 66 2.51 -3.41 17.48
C GLY A 66 1.19 -2.82 16.96
N PHE A 67 0.99 -2.82 15.64
CA PHE A 67 -0.27 -2.40 15.02
C PHE A 67 -1.42 -3.35 15.41
N VAL A 68 -1.21 -4.67 15.32
CA VAL A 68 -2.21 -5.68 15.68
C VAL A 68 -2.58 -5.57 17.16
N MET A 69 -1.60 -5.41 18.06
CA MET A 69 -1.88 -5.22 19.49
C MET A 69 -2.74 -3.97 19.74
N LYS A 70 -2.43 -2.87 19.05
CA LYS A 70 -3.22 -1.64 19.16
C LYS A 70 -4.63 -1.83 18.62
N ALA A 71 -4.78 -2.45 17.45
CA ALA A 71 -6.10 -2.76 16.87
C ALA A 71 -6.93 -3.66 17.79
N ARG A 72 -6.34 -4.71 18.36
CA ARG A 72 -7.02 -5.60 19.33
C ARG A 72 -7.50 -4.84 20.56
N LYS A 73 -6.68 -3.93 21.09
CA LYS A 73 -7.03 -3.12 22.27
C LYS A 73 -8.23 -2.22 21.99
N GLU A 74 -8.26 -1.58 20.84
CA GLU A 74 -9.28 -0.56 20.53
C GLU A 74 -10.57 -1.16 19.93
N LEU A 75 -10.47 -2.25 19.17
CA LEU A 75 -11.58 -2.85 18.43
C LEU A 75 -12.12 -4.14 19.05
N GLY A 76 -11.29 -4.87 19.82
CA GLY A 76 -11.65 -6.19 20.35
C GLY A 76 -12.95 -6.18 21.13
N GLY A 77 -13.86 -7.11 20.78
CA GLY A 77 -15.19 -7.24 21.38
C GLY A 77 -16.22 -6.19 20.93
N ARG A 78 -15.83 -5.15 20.18
CA ARG A 78 -16.79 -4.18 19.62
C ARG A 78 -17.63 -4.83 18.51
N LYS A 79 -18.87 -4.36 18.37
CA LYS A 79 -19.74 -4.76 17.26
C LYS A 79 -19.39 -3.96 16.01
N LEU A 80 -19.27 -4.65 14.88
CA LEU A 80 -19.25 -4.01 13.57
C LEU A 80 -20.61 -3.35 13.34
N ARG A 81 -20.68 -2.04 13.26
CA ARG A 81 -21.91 -1.30 13.02
C ARG A 81 -22.24 -1.21 11.55
N GLU A 82 -21.22 -0.92 10.76
CA GLU A 82 -21.35 -0.74 9.34
C GLU A 82 -20.06 -1.14 8.64
N VAL A 83 -20.19 -1.75 7.46
CA VAL A 83 -19.10 -1.86 6.49
C VAL A 83 -19.50 -1.15 5.22
N ARG A 84 -18.64 -0.24 4.75
CA ARG A 84 -18.92 0.58 3.56
C ARG A 84 -17.69 0.84 2.74
N GLN A 85 -17.90 1.06 1.44
CA GLN A 85 -16.90 1.61 0.52
C GLN A 85 -17.06 3.13 0.49
N ARG A 86 -15.97 3.88 0.36
CA ARG A 86 -16.03 5.31 0.13
C ARG A 86 -16.32 5.58 -1.36
N GLY A 87 -17.54 5.98 -1.68
CA GLY A 87 -17.97 6.08 -3.07
C GLY A 87 -17.66 4.78 -3.81
N ARG A 88 -17.00 4.88 -4.97
CA ARG A 88 -16.43 3.73 -5.68
C ARG A 88 -14.89 3.66 -5.57
N ASP A 89 -14.29 4.31 -4.57
CA ASP A 89 -12.85 4.21 -4.33
C ASP A 89 -12.46 2.85 -3.75
N ARG A 90 -11.20 2.47 -3.87
CA ARG A 90 -10.65 1.29 -3.23
C ARG A 90 -10.31 1.57 -1.75
N ILE A 91 -11.31 2.05 -1.01
CA ILE A 91 -11.22 2.37 0.42
C ILE A 91 -12.44 1.76 1.10
N ILE A 92 -12.17 0.80 1.98
CA ILE A 92 -13.18 0.08 2.74
C ILE A 92 -13.09 0.49 4.20
N ILE A 93 -14.23 0.81 4.79
CA ILE A 93 -14.33 1.32 6.16
C ILE A 93 -15.15 0.33 6.96
N PHE A 94 -14.57 -0.19 8.04
CA PHE A 94 -15.24 -1.00 9.04
C PHE A 94 -15.50 -0.10 10.27
N ASP A 95 -16.75 0.31 10.48
CA ASP A 95 -17.16 1.13 11.62
C ASP A 95 -17.56 0.25 12.82
N PHE A 96 -16.86 0.43 13.94
CA PHE A 96 -17.12 -0.24 15.22
C PHE A 96 -17.71 0.69 16.27
N GLY A 97 -18.38 1.75 15.85
CA GLY A 97 -19.02 2.73 16.74
C GLY A 97 -18.04 3.69 17.38
N GLY A 98 -17.69 4.75 16.65
CA GLY A 98 -16.71 5.76 17.04
C GLY A 98 -15.25 5.35 16.81
N MET A 99 -15.02 4.11 16.41
CA MET A 99 -13.72 3.60 15.96
C MET A 99 -13.86 2.98 14.58
N GLU A 100 -13.07 3.43 13.63
CA GLU A 100 -13.06 2.94 12.26
C GLU A 100 -11.73 2.26 11.93
N LEU A 101 -11.79 1.10 11.31
CA LEU A 101 -10.64 0.53 10.61
C LEU A 101 -10.80 0.83 9.13
N VAL A 102 -9.94 1.66 8.60
CA VAL A 102 -9.92 2.07 7.20
C VAL A 102 -8.87 1.28 6.45
N ALA A 103 -9.32 0.49 5.47
CA ALA A 103 -8.46 -0.26 4.57
C ALA A 103 -8.32 0.51 3.24
N GLU A 104 -7.16 1.10 3.00
CA GLU A 104 -6.80 1.74 1.74
C GLU A 104 -6.19 0.68 0.82
N MET A 105 -6.94 0.23 -0.18
CA MET A 105 -6.61 -0.92 -1.03
C MET A 105 -5.98 -0.52 -2.38
N PHE A 106 -5.32 0.63 -2.46
CA PHE A 106 -4.62 1.13 -3.67
C PHE A 106 -3.11 1.21 -3.44
N GLY A 107 -2.33 1.06 -4.51
CA GLY A 107 -0.86 0.96 -4.43
C GLY A 107 -0.44 -0.21 -3.56
N ALA A 108 0.50 -0.01 -2.64
CA ALA A 108 0.89 -1.01 -1.64
C ALA A 108 -0.15 -1.22 -0.53
N GLY A 109 -1.21 -0.41 -0.52
CA GLY A 109 -2.24 -0.43 0.51
C GLY A 109 -1.80 0.12 1.86
N ASN A 110 -2.76 0.27 2.78
CA ASN A 110 -2.52 0.62 4.19
C ASN A 110 -3.73 0.27 5.06
N LEU A 111 -3.51 0.07 6.35
CA LEU A 111 -4.56 0.03 7.35
C LEU A 111 -4.40 1.19 8.32
N VAL A 112 -5.49 1.92 8.54
CA VAL A 112 -5.54 3.07 9.45
C VAL A 112 -6.65 2.85 10.47
N LEU A 113 -6.30 2.88 11.75
CA LEU A 113 -7.25 2.89 12.83
C LEU A 113 -7.56 4.34 13.21
N VAL A 114 -8.82 4.72 13.09
CA VAL A 114 -9.29 6.10 13.29
C VAL A 114 -10.30 6.12 14.43
N GLY A 115 -10.16 7.08 15.33
CA GLY A 115 -11.12 7.35 16.41
C GLY A 115 -11.38 8.85 16.49
N ASP A 116 -12.65 9.27 16.45
CA ASP A 116 -13.06 10.68 16.47
C ASP A 116 -12.29 11.55 15.44
N GLY A 117 -12.12 11.02 14.22
CA GLY A 117 -11.41 11.69 13.12
C GLY A 117 -9.88 11.70 13.25
N LYS A 118 -9.30 11.18 14.35
CA LYS A 118 -7.85 11.14 14.56
C LYS A 118 -7.28 9.75 14.32
N ILE A 119 -6.09 9.70 13.77
CA ILE A 119 -5.34 8.45 13.56
C ILE A 119 -4.83 7.94 14.90
N ILE A 120 -5.36 6.82 15.35
CA ILE A 120 -4.94 6.12 16.58
C ILE A 120 -3.72 5.23 16.32
N ALA A 121 -3.75 4.53 15.16
CA ALA A 121 -2.65 3.73 14.68
C ALA A 121 -2.68 3.66 13.15
N VAL A 122 -1.55 3.45 12.54
CA VAL A 122 -1.40 3.22 11.09
C VAL A 122 -0.40 2.10 10.90
N TYR A 123 -0.69 1.21 9.94
CA TYR A 123 0.21 0.10 9.63
C TYR A 123 1.53 0.62 9.09
N GLU A 124 1.49 1.45 8.04
CA GLU A 124 2.65 2.14 7.51
C GLU A 124 2.48 3.65 7.59
N LYS A 125 3.44 4.34 8.23
CA LYS A 125 3.48 5.80 8.21
C LYS A 125 3.82 6.26 6.80
N LYS A 126 3.00 7.18 6.26
CA LYS A 126 3.21 7.73 4.91
C LYS A 126 2.98 9.23 4.92
N GLU A 127 3.76 9.91 4.10
CA GLU A 127 3.66 11.34 3.92
C GLU A 127 3.68 11.68 2.42
N TRP A 128 2.67 12.42 1.99
CA TRP A 128 2.54 12.97 0.65
C TRP A 128 2.30 14.47 0.74
N LYS A 129 2.45 15.16 -0.37
CA LYS A 129 2.10 16.58 -0.43
C LYS A 129 0.60 16.77 -0.11
N GLY A 130 0.32 17.34 1.07
CA GLY A 130 -1.05 17.62 1.52
C GLY A 130 -1.74 16.49 2.33
N ARG A 131 -1.07 15.34 2.59
CA ARG A 131 -1.65 14.26 3.39
C ARG A 131 -0.58 13.51 4.18
N VAL A 132 -0.78 13.37 5.48
CA VAL A 132 0.15 12.68 6.37
C VAL A 132 -0.59 11.60 7.17
N LEU A 133 -0.14 10.37 7.09
CA LEU A 133 -0.64 9.25 7.89
C LEU A 133 0.34 8.94 9.03
N LYS A 134 0.07 9.49 10.20
CA LYS A 134 0.83 9.20 11.44
C LYS A 134 -0.09 9.25 12.66
N PRO A 135 0.18 8.47 13.71
CA PRO A 135 -0.61 8.52 14.94
C PRO A 135 -0.69 9.95 15.52
N GLY A 136 -1.89 10.31 15.99
CA GLY A 136 -2.22 11.64 16.53
C GLY A 136 -2.60 12.69 15.48
N GLY A 137 -2.35 12.44 14.19
CA GLY A 137 -2.80 13.31 13.10
C GLY A 137 -4.28 13.15 12.79
N GLU A 138 -4.87 14.10 12.09
CA GLU A 138 -6.21 13.97 11.54
C GLU A 138 -6.21 13.01 10.34
N TYR A 139 -7.23 12.16 10.25
CA TYR A 139 -7.40 11.32 9.09
C TYR A 139 -8.16 12.09 8.01
N SER A 140 -7.60 12.15 6.82
CA SER A 140 -8.25 12.67 5.63
C SER A 140 -8.21 11.63 4.51
N PHE A 141 -9.29 11.54 3.75
CA PHE A 141 -9.31 10.69 2.57
C PHE A 141 -8.47 11.27 1.44
N PRO A 142 -7.90 10.45 0.58
CA PRO A 142 -7.31 10.94 -0.66
C PRO A 142 -8.38 11.57 -1.56
N PRO A 143 -8.01 12.46 -2.49
CA PRO A 143 -8.95 13.00 -3.46
C PRO A 143 -9.55 11.87 -4.32
N SER A 144 -10.82 12.02 -4.68
CA SER A 144 -11.53 11.10 -5.59
C SER A 144 -11.99 11.89 -6.83
N GLU A 145 -11.88 11.25 -8.00
CA GLU A 145 -12.31 11.82 -9.29
C GLU A 145 -13.54 11.07 -9.86
N GLU A 146 -14.31 10.41 -9.00
CA GLU A 146 -15.49 9.64 -9.41
C GLU A 146 -16.50 10.52 -10.17
N ARG A 147 -16.99 9.99 -11.30
CA ARG A 147 -18.01 10.63 -12.14
C ARG A 147 -18.98 9.61 -12.68
N GLU A 148 -20.22 10.06 -12.92
CA GLU A 148 -21.24 9.24 -13.57
C GLU A 148 -21.02 9.15 -15.08
N LEU A 149 -21.47 8.03 -15.69
CA LEU A 149 -21.24 7.73 -17.10
C LEU A 149 -21.78 8.83 -18.02
N ASP A 150 -23.00 9.30 -17.78
CA ASP A 150 -23.63 10.33 -18.62
C ASP A 150 -22.80 11.61 -18.65
N TYR A 151 -22.32 12.04 -17.46
CA TYR A 151 -21.44 13.20 -17.37
C TYR A 151 -20.15 13.00 -18.18
N ILE A 152 -19.55 11.81 -18.11
CA ILE A 152 -18.32 11.52 -18.88
C ILE A 152 -18.60 11.53 -20.37
N LEU A 153 -19.67 10.87 -20.83
CA LEU A 153 -20.02 10.80 -22.25
C LEU A 153 -20.40 12.17 -22.86
N ASP A 154 -20.91 13.08 -22.05
CA ASP A 154 -21.22 14.45 -22.49
C ASP A 154 -19.98 15.36 -22.55
N ASN A 155 -18.92 15.02 -21.81
CA ASN A 155 -17.71 15.84 -21.67
C ASN A 155 -16.44 15.10 -22.12
N LEU A 156 -16.53 14.33 -23.21
CA LEU A 156 -15.39 13.61 -23.78
C LEU A 156 -14.39 14.55 -24.46
N ASP A 157 -13.12 14.21 -24.35
CA ASP A 157 -11.98 14.99 -24.84
C ASP A 157 -11.16 14.17 -25.87
N GLU A 158 -9.97 14.63 -26.20
CA GLU A 158 -9.04 14.02 -27.18
C GLU A 158 -8.32 12.77 -26.69
N LYS A 159 -8.57 12.34 -25.45
CA LYS A 159 -7.96 11.12 -24.88
C LYS A 159 -8.60 9.84 -25.44
N PRO A 160 -7.92 8.70 -25.38
CA PRO A 160 -8.53 7.40 -25.65
C PRO A 160 -9.76 7.18 -24.76
N ILE A 161 -10.84 6.62 -25.33
CA ILE A 161 -12.10 6.44 -24.58
C ILE A 161 -11.92 5.56 -23.34
N ALA A 162 -11.03 4.58 -23.36
CA ALA A 162 -10.73 3.79 -22.18
C ALA A 162 -10.16 4.67 -21.03
N ALA A 163 -9.37 5.69 -21.34
CA ALA A 163 -8.83 6.62 -20.34
C ALA A 163 -9.90 7.62 -19.86
N GLU A 164 -10.79 8.08 -20.76
CA GLU A 164 -11.92 8.96 -20.41
C GLU A 164 -12.90 8.29 -19.43
N LEU A 165 -13.06 6.96 -19.52
CA LEU A 165 -13.95 6.19 -18.65
C LEU A 165 -13.32 5.77 -17.30
N VAL A 166 -12.05 6.06 -17.06
CA VAL A 166 -11.40 5.75 -15.75
C VAL A 166 -12.15 6.36 -14.56
N PRO A 167 -12.67 7.62 -14.63
CA PRO A 167 -13.44 8.21 -13.54
C PRO A 167 -14.76 7.53 -13.18
N LEU A 168 -15.22 6.54 -13.97
CA LEU A 168 -16.32 5.64 -13.53
C LEU A 168 -15.98 4.88 -12.24
N ASN A 169 -14.69 4.76 -11.93
CA ASN A 169 -14.22 4.02 -10.75
C ASN A 169 -14.76 2.58 -10.66
N ILE A 170 -14.81 1.86 -11.79
CA ILE A 170 -15.15 0.43 -11.83
C ILE A 170 -13.92 -0.46 -12.05
N GLY A 171 -12.81 0.13 -12.50
CA GLY A 171 -11.58 -0.55 -12.86
C GLY A 171 -11.43 -0.72 -14.37
N ILE A 172 -10.20 -0.49 -14.85
CA ILE A 172 -9.89 -0.45 -16.29
C ILE A 172 -10.25 -1.76 -17.03
N ASN A 173 -10.11 -2.92 -16.37
CA ASN A 173 -10.45 -4.20 -16.97
C ASN A 173 -11.94 -4.29 -17.32
N TYR A 174 -12.81 -3.80 -16.44
CA TYR A 174 -14.26 -3.74 -16.69
C TYR A 174 -14.62 -2.70 -17.74
N VAL A 175 -13.94 -1.54 -17.73
CA VAL A 175 -14.09 -0.52 -18.77
C VAL A 175 -13.80 -1.12 -20.16
N LYS A 176 -12.68 -1.83 -20.32
CA LYS A 176 -12.30 -2.46 -21.58
C LYS A 176 -13.35 -3.49 -22.07
N LYS A 177 -13.92 -4.28 -21.16
CA LYS A 177 -14.97 -5.25 -21.47
C LYS A 177 -16.26 -4.56 -21.93
N ILE A 178 -16.66 -3.47 -21.27
CA ILE A 178 -17.82 -2.67 -21.67
C ILE A 178 -17.60 -2.09 -23.09
N LEU A 179 -16.40 -1.58 -23.38
CA LEU A 179 -16.07 -1.05 -24.71
C LEU A 179 -16.08 -2.15 -25.78
N ALA A 180 -15.56 -3.34 -25.48
CA ALA A 180 -15.62 -4.48 -26.36
C ALA A 180 -17.06 -4.89 -26.67
N ASP A 181 -17.92 -4.99 -25.64
CA ASP A 181 -19.36 -5.27 -25.81
C ASP A 181 -20.09 -4.21 -26.63
N ALA A 182 -19.67 -2.96 -26.52
CA ALA A 182 -20.20 -1.84 -27.30
C ALA A 182 -19.67 -1.81 -28.75
N GLY A 183 -18.67 -2.66 -29.07
CA GLY A 183 -17.98 -2.63 -30.36
C GLY A 183 -17.26 -1.32 -30.62
N VAL A 184 -16.62 -0.76 -29.56
CA VAL A 184 -15.84 0.49 -29.61
C VAL A 184 -14.40 0.18 -29.24
N GLU A 185 -13.48 0.58 -30.11
CA GLU A 185 -12.04 0.38 -29.87
C GLU A 185 -11.56 1.24 -28.70
N GLU A 186 -10.84 0.63 -27.75
CA GLU A 186 -10.39 1.30 -26.52
C GLU A 186 -9.47 2.50 -26.74
N SER A 187 -8.73 2.49 -27.86
CA SER A 187 -7.79 3.54 -28.29
C SER A 187 -8.48 4.70 -29.00
N LYS A 188 -9.75 4.55 -29.42
CA LYS A 188 -10.49 5.61 -30.12
C LYS A 188 -10.60 6.86 -29.25
N LYS A 189 -10.34 8.03 -29.84
CA LYS A 189 -10.50 9.31 -29.15
C LYS A 189 -11.94 9.55 -28.73
N GLY A 190 -12.16 10.01 -27.49
CA GLY A 190 -13.49 10.30 -26.97
C GLY A 190 -14.26 11.32 -27.81
N SER A 191 -13.60 12.41 -28.24
CA SER A 191 -14.17 13.43 -29.14
C SER A 191 -14.64 12.90 -30.52
N GLY A 192 -14.07 11.77 -30.96
CA GLY A 192 -14.43 11.09 -32.22
C GLY A 192 -15.58 10.09 -32.10
N LEU A 193 -16.23 9.94 -30.94
CA LEU A 193 -17.35 9.05 -30.76
C LEU A 193 -18.63 9.63 -31.36
N THR A 194 -19.33 8.81 -32.14
CA THR A 194 -20.68 9.14 -32.65
C THR A 194 -21.71 8.98 -31.53
N ALA A 195 -22.88 9.64 -31.67
CA ALA A 195 -23.99 9.46 -30.72
C ALA A 195 -24.44 7.99 -30.60
N ALA A 196 -24.39 7.22 -31.69
CA ALA A 196 -24.71 5.79 -31.70
C ALA A 196 -23.70 4.96 -30.87
N GLU A 197 -22.42 5.30 -30.94
CA GLU A 197 -21.38 4.62 -30.13
C GLU A 197 -21.53 4.95 -28.66
N LYS A 198 -21.75 6.22 -28.29
CA LYS A 198 -22.02 6.65 -26.92
C LYS A 198 -23.20 5.87 -26.33
N ARG A 199 -24.30 5.74 -27.10
CA ARG A 199 -25.47 4.96 -26.69
C ARG A 199 -25.13 3.48 -26.48
N ARG A 200 -24.37 2.84 -27.39
CA ARG A 200 -23.96 1.44 -27.22
C ARG A 200 -23.08 1.25 -25.96
N ILE A 201 -22.21 2.19 -25.64
CA ILE A 201 -21.42 2.18 -24.40
C ILE A 201 -22.35 2.23 -23.20
N ALA A 202 -23.33 3.16 -23.18
CA ALA A 202 -24.29 3.30 -22.09
C ALA A 202 -25.12 2.01 -21.93
N ASP A 203 -25.65 1.47 -23.02
CA ASP A 203 -26.44 0.23 -23.01
C ASP A 203 -25.61 -0.98 -22.52
N ALA A 204 -24.34 -1.08 -22.94
CA ALA A 204 -23.43 -2.12 -22.50
C ALA A 204 -23.11 -2.00 -21.00
N TYR A 205 -22.86 -0.77 -20.52
CA TYR A 205 -22.60 -0.50 -19.12
C TYR A 205 -23.80 -0.92 -18.24
N VAL A 206 -25.01 -0.43 -18.56
CA VAL A 206 -26.22 -0.77 -17.79
C VAL A 206 -26.43 -2.28 -17.76
N ARG A 207 -26.40 -2.94 -18.92
CA ARG A 207 -26.57 -4.40 -19.01
C ARG A 207 -25.56 -5.17 -18.15
N ARG A 208 -24.28 -4.76 -18.14
CA ARG A 208 -23.24 -5.40 -17.31
C ARG A 208 -23.44 -5.16 -15.83
N MET A 209 -23.80 -3.91 -15.45
CA MET A 209 -24.02 -3.56 -14.05
C MET A 209 -25.25 -4.26 -13.46
N ASP A 210 -26.30 -4.49 -14.26
CA ASP A 210 -27.53 -5.19 -13.82
C ASP A 210 -27.33 -6.73 -13.72
N SER A 211 -26.27 -7.28 -14.28
CA SER A 211 -26.05 -8.72 -14.38
C SER A 211 -24.70 -9.18 -13.81
N LEU A 212 -24.26 -8.58 -12.72
CA LEU A 212 -23.01 -8.96 -12.07
C LEU A 212 -23.10 -10.40 -11.52
N LYS A 213 -22.15 -11.25 -11.92
CA LYS A 213 -22.05 -12.65 -11.50
C LYS A 213 -20.59 -13.00 -11.22
N PRO A 214 -20.26 -13.41 -9.99
CA PRO A 214 -18.93 -13.93 -9.68
C PRO A 214 -18.62 -15.15 -10.54
N SER A 215 -17.43 -15.18 -11.12
CA SER A 215 -16.95 -16.28 -11.92
C SER A 215 -15.44 -16.44 -11.82
N VAL A 216 -14.95 -17.66 -12.03
CA VAL A 216 -13.53 -17.99 -12.14
C VAL A 216 -13.21 -18.28 -13.59
N VAL A 217 -12.23 -17.59 -14.12
CA VAL A 217 -11.72 -17.80 -15.48
C VAL A 217 -10.63 -18.85 -15.42
N LEU A 218 -10.83 -19.99 -16.08
CA LEU A 218 -9.84 -21.05 -16.16
C LEU A 218 -8.95 -20.87 -17.38
N LYS A 219 -7.68 -21.23 -17.21
CA LYS A 219 -6.73 -21.41 -18.29
C LYS A 219 -6.02 -22.74 -18.09
N ASP A 220 -6.07 -23.60 -19.11
CA ASP A 220 -5.50 -24.96 -19.04
C ASP A 220 -6.06 -25.81 -17.88
N GLY A 221 -7.29 -25.52 -17.42
CA GLY A 221 -7.96 -26.20 -16.31
C GLY A 221 -7.66 -25.61 -14.93
N GLU A 222 -6.77 -24.63 -14.82
CA GLU A 222 -6.38 -23.98 -13.56
C GLU A 222 -6.97 -22.57 -13.44
N PRO A 223 -7.31 -22.11 -12.22
CA PRO A 223 -7.80 -20.75 -11.99
C PRO A 223 -6.78 -19.71 -12.43
N ALA A 224 -7.11 -18.92 -13.45
CA ALA A 224 -6.24 -17.89 -14.01
C ALA A 224 -6.64 -16.46 -13.61
N ASP A 225 -7.94 -16.20 -13.48
CA ASP A 225 -8.47 -14.90 -13.05
C ASP A 225 -9.91 -15.06 -12.56
N TYR A 226 -10.49 -14.01 -12.02
CA TYR A 226 -11.89 -13.93 -11.64
C TYR A 226 -12.55 -12.71 -12.30
N SER A 227 -13.88 -12.74 -12.41
CA SER A 227 -14.68 -11.70 -13.04
C SER A 227 -16.04 -11.57 -12.37
N LEU A 228 -16.63 -10.38 -12.44
CA LEU A 228 -18.03 -10.12 -12.09
C LEU A 228 -18.93 -10.11 -13.33
N PHE A 229 -18.37 -10.23 -14.51
CA PHE A 229 -19.14 -10.21 -15.77
C PHE A 229 -19.53 -11.59 -16.29
N GLY A 230 -19.46 -12.63 -15.44
CA GLY A 230 -19.87 -13.98 -15.80
C GLY A 230 -18.97 -14.64 -16.85
N GLU A 231 -17.69 -14.31 -16.86
CA GLU A 231 -16.70 -14.89 -17.76
C GLU A 231 -16.03 -16.08 -17.07
N GLY A 232 -16.32 -17.29 -17.55
CA GLY A 232 -15.81 -18.52 -16.95
C GLY A 232 -16.87 -19.28 -16.15
N GLU A 233 -16.44 -20.05 -15.15
CA GLU A 233 -17.35 -20.83 -14.30
C GLU A 233 -18.01 -19.93 -13.25
N GLU A 234 -19.36 -19.96 -13.17
CA GLU A 234 -20.12 -19.18 -12.17
C GLU A 234 -19.88 -19.74 -10.77
N TRP A 235 -19.70 -18.83 -9.82
CA TRP A 235 -19.49 -19.12 -8.40
C TRP A 235 -20.59 -18.49 -7.54
N GLU A 236 -20.84 -19.11 -6.37
CA GLU A 236 -21.88 -18.67 -5.43
C GLU A 236 -21.63 -17.25 -4.91
N SER A 237 -20.34 -16.88 -4.71
CA SER A 237 -19.90 -15.59 -4.20
C SER A 237 -18.56 -15.17 -4.78
N LEU A 238 -18.28 -13.86 -4.77
CA LEU A 238 -16.96 -13.36 -5.13
C LEU A 238 -15.91 -13.79 -4.09
N SER A 239 -16.28 -13.90 -2.83
CA SER A 239 -15.40 -14.39 -1.77
C SER A 239 -14.92 -15.82 -2.04
N SER A 240 -15.83 -16.73 -2.44
CA SER A 240 -15.44 -18.10 -2.76
C SER A 240 -14.65 -18.21 -4.07
N ALA A 241 -14.97 -17.39 -5.06
CA ALA A 241 -14.17 -17.29 -6.30
C ALA A 241 -12.74 -16.79 -6.02
N LEU A 242 -12.59 -15.83 -5.08
CA LEU A 242 -11.28 -15.34 -4.66
C LEU A 242 -10.51 -16.39 -3.86
N ASP A 243 -11.17 -17.12 -2.96
CA ASP A 243 -10.52 -18.24 -2.24
C ASP A 243 -10.04 -19.30 -3.22
N GLU A 244 -10.80 -19.66 -4.26
CA GLU A 244 -10.37 -20.57 -5.30
C GLU A 244 -9.17 -20.05 -6.07
N CYS A 245 -9.26 -18.81 -6.54
CA CYS A 245 -8.20 -18.19 -7.34
C CYS A 245 -6.88 -18.01 -6.59
N PHE A 246 -6.93 -17.78 -5.28
CA PHE A 246 -5.76 -17.47 -4.45
C PHE A 246 -5.45 -18.57 -3.43
N GLY A 247 -6.35 -19.55 -3.25
CA GLY A 247 -6.25 -20.57 -2.22
C GLY A 247 -5.30 -21.71 -2.58
N VAL A 248 -5.00 -21.92 -3.86
CA VAL A 248 -3.81 -22.69 -4.23
C VAL A 248 -2.63 -21.83 -3.76
N ALA A 249 -1.98 -22.24 -2.69
CA ALA A 249 -0.79 -21.57 -2.21
C ALA A 249 0.08 -21.26 -3.44
N GLU A 250 0.27 -19.98 -3.74
CA GLU A 250 1.44 -19.60 -4.50
C GLU A 250 2.61 -20.14 -3.66
N GLU A 251 3.14 -21.31 -4.00
CA GLU A 251 4.53 -21.59 -3.74
C GLU A 251 5.21 -20.33 -4.23
N GLU A 252 5.76 -19.56 -3.27
CA GLU A 252 6.47 -18.30 -3.57
C GLU A 252 7.31 -18.57 -4.79
N SER A 253 7.00 -17.92 -5.93
CA SER A 253 7.73 -18.25 -7.15
C SER A 253 9.20 -18.07 -6.80
N PRO A 254 10.10 -18.97 -7.20
CA PRO A 254 11.53 -18.85 -6.88
C PRO A 254 12.11 -17.49 -7.27
N GLU A 255 11.48 -16.82 -8.24
CA GLU A 255 11.79 -15.47 -8.70
C GLU A 255 11.35 -14.40 -7.69
N LEU A 256 10.16 -14.53 -7.11
CA LEU A 256 9.66 -13.59 -6.09
C LEU A 256 10.55 -13.64 -4.84
N LYS A 257 10.87 -14.84 -4.36
CA LYS A 257 11.77 -15.06 -3.23
C LYS A 257 13.16 -14.45 -3.46
N LYS A 258 13.68 -14.61 -4.69
CA LYS A 258 14.96 -14.03 -5.09
C LYS A 258 14.93 -12.49 -5.18
N LEU A 259 13.78 -11.91 -5.59
CA LEU A 259 13.57 -10.46 -5.59
C LEU A 259 13.48 -9.90 -4.17
N GLU A 260 12.75 -10.57 -3.27
CA GLU A 260 12.63 -10.18 -1.86
C GLU A 260 13.97 -10.25 -1.13
N GLU A 261 14.77 -11.32 -1.36
CA GLU A 261 16.13 -11.41 -0.83
C GLU A 261 17.04 -10.28 -1.36
N THR A 262 16.86 -9.90 -2.62
CA THR A 262 17.62 -8.81 -3.23
C THR A 262 17.22 -7.46 -2.65
N LEU A 263 15.93 -7.24 -2.45
CA LEU A 263 15.38 -6.04 -1.83
C LEU A 263 15.88 -5.88 -0.39
N ALA A 264 15.80 -6.95 0.41
CA ALA A 264 16.29 -6.96 1.78
C ALA A 264 17.79 -6.60 1.88
N LYS A 265 18.61 -7.13 0.97
CA LYS A 265 20.05 -6.78 0.88
C LYS A 265 20.28 -5.32 0.50
N GLN A 266 19.44 -4.77 -0.39
CA GLN A 266 19.55 -3.35 -0.78
C GLN A 266 19.14 -2.42 0.37
N GLU A 267 18.09 -2.76 1.12
CA GLU A 267 17.65 -1.98 2.28
C GLU A 267 18.69 -2.01 3.42
N GLU A 268 19.34 -3.15 3.65
CA GLU A 268 20.40 -3.26 4.63
C GLU A 268 21.61 -2.40 4.23
N ARG A 269 21.98 -2.44 2.94
CA ARG A 269 23.05 -1.60 2.40
C ARG A 269 22.75 -0.12 2.49
N LEU A 270 21.48 0.28 2.22
CA LEU A 270 21.04 1.66 2.35
C LEU A 270 21.17 2.14 3.80
N ARG A 271 20.71 1.35 4.77
CA ARG A 271 20.87 1.67 6.20
C ARG A 271 22.33 1.78 6.62
N GLY A 272 23.21 0.94 6.08
CA GLY A 272 24.66 1.04 6.27
C GLY A 272 25.21 2.37 5.76
N LEU A 273 24.88 2.76 4.53
CA LEU A 273 25.32 4.01 3.90
C LEU A 273 24.80 5.25 4.62
N GLU A 274 23.55 5.24 5.08
CA GLU A 274 22.97 6.33 5.89
C GLU A 274 23.68 6.50 7.24
N SER A 275 24.09 5.38 7.85
CA SER A 275 24.90 5.40 9.07
C SER A 275 26.29 5.97 8.83
N GLU A 276 26.97 5.55 7.75
CA GLU A 276 28.26 6.07 7.34
C GLU A 276 28.18 7.56 7.00
N GLU A 277 27.11 8.00 6.32
CA GLU A 277 26.89 9.41 6.02
C GLU A 277 26.75 10.26 7.28
N LYS A 278 25.95 9.78 8.26
CA LYS A 278 25.82 10.47 9.55
C LYS A 278 27.16 10.59 10.29
N GLU A 279 27.94 9.51 10.28
CA GLU A 279 29.24 9.50 10.93
C GLU A 279 30.23 10.42 10.21
N ALA A 280 30.24 10.42 8.87
CA ALA A 280 31.06 11.31 8.07
C ALA A 280 30.68 12.79 8.29
N LYS A 281 29.39 13.12 8.34
CA LYS A 281 28.88 14.45 8.67
C LYS A 281 29.31 14.89 10.06
N ARG A 282 29.23 14.00 11.06
CA ARG A 282 29.66 14.26 12.43
C ARG A 282 31.17 14.55 12.47
N LYS A 283 31.99 13.70 11.82
CA LYS A 283 33.44 13.89 11.74
C LYS A 283 33.80 15.20 11.00
N GLY A 284 33.10 15.52 9.90
CA GLY A 284 33.26 16.78 9.18
C GLY A 284 32.88 18.00 10.05
N GLY A 285 31.81 17.92 10.82
CA GLY A 285 31.41 18.97 11.78
C GLY A 285 32.49 19.26 12.84
N ILE A 286 33.06 18.21 13.42
CA ILE A 286 34.16 18.32 14.40
C ILE A 286 35.40 19.00 13.77
N ILE A 287 35.76 18.61 12.56
CA ILE A 287 36.89 19.22 11.85
C ILE A 287 36.60 20.70 11.56
N PHE A 288 35.37 21.04 11.21
CA PHE A 288 34.98 22.43 10.94
C PHE A 288 34.99 23.29 12.23
N GLU A 289 34.45 22.75 13.34
CA GLU A 289 34.49 23.44 14.64
C GLU A 289 35.90 23.64 15.15
N LYS A 290 36.82 22.72 14.83
CA LYS A 290 38.22 22.73 15.23
C LYS A 290 39.16 23.17 14.13
N TYR A 291 38.65 23.91 13.12
CA TYR A 291 39.38 24.28 11.91
C TYR A 291 40.73 24.95 12.23
N ALA A 292 40.78 25.89 13.20
CA ALA A 292 42.00 26.57 13.56
C ALA A 292 43.08 25.63 14.14
N GLU A 293 42.69 24.65 14.96
CA GLU A 293 43.61 23.65 15.52
C GLU A 293 44.14 22.69 14.46
N VAL A 294 43.25 22.27 13.55
CA VAL A 294 43.60 21.39 12.41
C VAL A 294 44.55 22.10 11.45
N GLU A 295 44.30 23.40 11.16
CA GLU A 295 45.17 24.21 10.27
C GLU A 295 46.54 24.45 10.91
N GLU A 296 46.63 24.66 12.21
CA GLU A 296 47.89 24.77 12.96
C GLU A 296 48.71 23.48 12.82
N ILE A 297 48.09 22.31 13.01
CA ILE A 297 48.74 21.00 12.90
C ILE A 297 49.24 20.77 11.48
N LEU A 298 48.40 21.01 10.46
CA LEU A 298 48.77 20.83 9.05
C LEU A 298 49.89 21.77 8.63
N SER A 299 49.87 23.02 9.09
CA SER A 299 50.89 24.03 8.86
C SER A 299 52.23 23.64 9.49
N ALA A 300 52.17 23.15 10.76
CA ALA A 300 53.35 22.67 11.46
C ALA A 300 53.99 21.44 10.78
N TYR A 301 53.14 20.50 10.32
CA TYR A 301 53.63 19.34 9.54
C TYR A 301 54.31 19.73 8.24
N LYS A 302 53.78 20.71 7.52
CA LYS A 302 54.36 21.23 6.28
C LYS A 302 55.73 21.94 6.51
N LYS A 303 55.91 22.59 7.68
CA LYS A 303 57.11 23.34 8.03
C LYS A 303 58.23 22.47 8.61
N GLY A 304 57.94 21.55 9.49
CA GLY A 304 58.95 20.82 10.25
C GLY A 304 58.68 19.29 10.34
N GLY A 305 57.67 18.77 9.60
CA GLY A 305 57.36 17.35 9.61
C GLY A 305 56.89 16.81 10.96
N LEU A 306 57.20 15.56 11.24
CA LEU A 306 56.83 14.90 12.52
C LEU A 306 57.50 15.51 13.76
N ALA A 307 58.69 16.13 13.62
CA ALA A 307 59.41 16.72 14.72
C ALA A 307 58.67 17.97 15.30
N GLU A 308 58.08 18.79 14.43
CA GLU A 308 57.33 19.96 14.82
C GLU A 308 55.96 19.58 15.43
N ILE A 309 55.34 18.53 14.90
CA ILE A 309 54.10 17.98 15.53
C ILE A 309 54.39 17.43 16.93
N GLU A 310 55.51 16.75 17.12
CA GLU A 310 55.90 16.25 18.45
C GLU A 310 56.10 17.42 19.47
N ARG A 311 56.63 18.55 19.05
CA ARG A 311 56.79 19.73 19.87
C ARG A 311 55.43 20.28 20.30
N ILE A 312 54.50 20.45 19.35
CA ILE A 312 53.16 20.98 19.62
C ILE A 312 52.34 19.98 20.47
N ALA A 313 52.43 18.70 20.21
CA ALA A 313 51.74 17.67 20.99
C ALA A 313 52.20 17.68 22.44
N LYS A 314 53.49 17.83 22.67
CA LYS A 314 54.05 17.98 24.05
C LYS A 314 53.54 19.24 24.75
N GLU A 315 53.49 20.37 24.05
CA GLU A 315 53.09 21.66 24.54
C GLU A 315 51.58 21.72 24.91
N LYS A 316 50.74 21.02 24.11
CA LYS A 316 49.27 20.96 24.30
C LYS A 316 48.80 19.72 25.05
N GLY A 317 49.70 18.81 25.46
CA GLY A 317 49.33 17.59 26.19
C GLY A 317 48.68 16.49 25.32
N TRP A 318 48.83 16.56 24.00
CA TRP A 318 48.27 15.59 23.07
C TRP A 318 49.15 14.34 22.91
N LYS A 319 48.52 13.19 22.57
CA LYS A 319 49.24 11.93 22.39
C LYS A 319 49.57 11.71 20.93
N LEU A 320 50.87 11.54 20.62
CA LEU A 320 51.35 11.25 19.26
C LEU A 320 51.83 9.79 19.18
N ASP A 321 51.17 8.97 18.35
CA ASP A 321 51.72 7.65 17.94
C ASP A 321 52.55 7.79 16.69
N LYS A 322 53.87 7.82 16.89
CA LYS A 322 54.85 7.99 15.77
C LYS A 322 54.85 6.81 14.79
N LYS A 323 54.51 5.59 15.22
CA LYS A 323 54.50 4.40 14.35
C LYS A 323 53.29 4.41 13.40
N LYS A 324 52.16 4.81 13.91
CA LYS A 324 50.90 4.89 13.13
C LYS A 324 50.72 6.25 12.44
N LYS A 325 51.54 7.26 12.79
CA LYS A 325 51.39 8.67 12.37
C LYS A 325 50.00 9.25 12.76
N GLU A 326 49.53 8.87 13.92
CA GLU A 326 48.24 9.32 14.46
C GLU A 326 48.46 10.29 15.63
N LEU A 327 47.73 11.42 15.62
CA LEU A 327 47.72 12.40 16.69
C LEU A 327 46.33 12.35 17.36
N GLU A 328 46.31 11.99 18.64
CA GLU A 328 45.09 11.95 19.45
C GLU A 328 44.96 13.29 20.19
N ILE A 329 43.89 14.03 19.83
CA ILE A 329 43.56 15.31 20.39
C ILE A 329 42.35 15.09 21.31
N GLU A 330 42.47 15.47 22.59
CA GLU A 330 41.30 15.52 23.47
C GLU A 330 40.36 16.64 22.98
N LEU A 331 39.15 16.26 22.63
CA LEU A 331 38.09 17.13 22.11
C LEU A 331 37.09 17.47 23.20
#